data_6ab9b12a5042e0e31f69d8656ccde05f
#
_entry.id   6ab9b12a5042e0e31f69d8656ccde05f
#
_cell.length_a   1.000
_cell.length_b   1.000
_cell.length_c   1.000
_cell.angle_alpha   90.00
_cell.angle_beta   90.00
_cell.angle_gamma   90.00
#
_symmetry.space_group_name_H-M   'P 1'
#
loop_
_entity.id
_entity.type
_entity.pdbx_description
1 polymer ?
#
loop_
_entity_poly.entity_id
_entity_poly.type
_entity_poly.pdbx_seq_one_letter_code
_entity_poly.pdbx_strand_id
1 'polypeptide(L)'
;MEFKIPEHDSLKRYCCADCHTIFYTNPNMVVGALCIRHDKILMAKRNINPRKGLWTLPAGFMENAETLEEGALRETFEETCSKAEAIMPYTMFSLPHINQIHMFYLANLLDDNYGPTVESSEVELFSPEDILWDE
;
A
#
# COMPACT_ATOMS: atom_id res chain seq x y z
N MET A 1 -12.81 -28.22 5.11
CA MET A 1 -12.40 -27.49 3.89
C MET A 1 -11.27 -28.26 3.20
N GLU A 2 -11.38 -28.48 1.92
CA GLU A 2 -10.40 -29.25 1.14
C GLU A 2 -9.58 -28.33 0.23
N PHE A 3 -8.30 -28.63 0.07
CA PHE A 3 -7.42 -27.92 -0.86
C PHE A 3 -7.18 -28.80 -2.06
N LYS A 4 -7.93 -28.59 -3.12
CA LYS A 4 -7.94 -29.44 -4.31
C LYS A 4 -8.18 -28.65 -5.58
N ILE A 5 -7.97 -29.30 -6.73
CA ILE A 5 -8.27 -28.72 -8.03
C ILE A 5 -9.77 -28.90 -8.31
N PRO A 6 -10.56 -27.81 -8.37
CA PRO A 6 -11.99 -27.92 -8.69
C PRO A 6 -12.21 -28.38 -10.13
N GLU A 7 -13.43 -28.87 -10.44
CA GLU A 7 -13.78 -29.25 -11.79
C GLU A 7 -13.63 -28.06 -12.74
N HIS A 8 -13.00 -28.31 -13.88
CA HIS A 8 -12.72 -27.30 -14.91
C HIS A 8 -11.67 -26.24 -14.52
N ASP A 9 -10.95 -26.46 -13.42
CA ASP A 9 -9.85 -25.57 -13.02
C ASP A 9 -8.50 -26.23 -13.28
N SER A 10 -7.44 -25.46 -13.17
CA SER A 10 -6.07 -25.93 -13.35
C SER A 10 -5.21 -25.78 -12.09
N LEU A 11 -5.70 -25.09 -11.07
CA LEU A 11 -4.97 -24.82 -9.84
C LEU A 11 -5.77 -25.32 -8.62
N LYS A 12 -5.02 -25.66 -7.56
CA LYS A 12 -5.65 -26.02 -6.29
C LYS A 12 -6.29 -24.83 -5.63
N ARG A 13 -7.50 -25.03 -5.13
CA ARG A 13 -8.26 -24.01 -4.41
C ARG A 13 -8.78 -24.60 -3.11
N TYR A 14 -9.08 -23.73 -2.14
CA TYR A 14 -9.81 -24.16 -0.96
C TYR A 14 -11.28 -24.31 -1.33
N CYS A 15 -11.84 -25.49 -1.04
CA CYS A 15 -13.22 -25.80 -1.35
C CYS A 15 -13.94 -26.27 -0.10
N CYS A 16 -15.19 -25.88 0.05
CA CYS A 16 -16.02 -26.38 1.14
C CYS A 16 -16.54 -27.78 0.78
N ALA A 17 -16.31 -28.77 1.63
CA ALA A 17 -16.76 -30.15 1.39
C ALA A 17 -18.30 -30.26 1.47
N ASP A 18 -18.95 -29.37 2.22
CA ASP A 18 -20.40 -29.45 2.45
C ASP A 18 -21.21 -28.74 1.35
N CYS A 19 -20.87 -27.51 1.01
CA CYS A 19 -21.65 -26.71 0.06
C CYS A 19 -20.97 -26.54 -1.28
N HIS A 20 -19.77 -27.11 -1.46
CA HIS A 20 -19.00 -27.06 -2.71
C HIS A 20 -18.57 -25.64 -3.13
N THR A 21 -18.60 -24.67 -2.22
CA THR A 21 -18.10 -23.34 -2.50
C THR A 21 -16.59 -23.35 -2.73
N ILE A 22 -16.16 -22.69 -3.79
CA ILE A 22 -14.74 -22.56 -4.13
C ILE A 22 -14.27 -21.18 -3.67
N PHE A 23 -13.18 -21.15 -2.89
CA PHE A 23 -12.59 -19.90 -2.41
C PHE A 23 -11.40 -19.55 -3.29
N TYR A 24 -11.57 -18.54 -4.11
CA TYR A 24 -10.50 -18.03 -4.96
C TYR A 24 -9.68 -17.01 -4.20
N THR A 25 -8.35 -17.11 -4.35
CA THR A 25 -7.44 -16.12 -3.79
C THR A 25 -6.72 -15.41 -4.92
N ASN A 26 -6.62 -14.10 -4.80
CA ASN A 26 -5.94 -13.26 -5.78
C ASN A 26 -4.85 -12.46 -5.07
N PRO A 27 -3.86 -11.95 -5.80
CA PRO A 27 -2.89 -11.05 -5.19
C PRO A 27 -3.57 -9.88 -4.52
N ASN A 28 -3.06 -9.47 -3.37
CA ASN A 28 -3.56 -8.29 -2.68
C ASN A 28 -3.03 -7.03 -3.36
N MET A 29 -3.89 -6.01 -3.44
CA MET A 29 -3.52 -4.73 -3.99
C MET A 29 -3.08 -3.78 -2.89
N VAL A 30 -1.85 -3.31 -2.98
CA VAL A 30 -1.30 -2.28 -2.09
C VAL A 30 -1.29 -0.97 -2.87
N VAL A 31 -1.83 0.07 -2.27
CA VAL A 31 -1.91 1.40 -2.88
C VAL A 31 -1.19 2.41 -1.99
N GLY A 32 -0.51 3.33 -2.62
CA GLY A 32 0.24 4.34 -1.90
C GLY A 32 0.50 5.56 -2.75
N ALA A 33 1.21 6.51 -2.17
CA ALA A 33 1.50 7.76 -2.84
C ALA A 33 2.94 8.23 -2.60
N LEU A 34 3.55 8.74 -3.66
CA LEU A 34 4.77 9.52 -3.58
C LEU A 34 4.33 10.98 -3.55
N CYS A 35 4.31 11.54 -2.35
CA CYS A 35 3.81 12.89 -2.12
C CYS A 35 4.95 13.90 -2.13
N ILE A 36 4.77 14.96 -2.91
CA ILE A 36 5.79 16.00 -3.09
C ILE A 36 5.30 17.30 -2.46
N ARG A 37 6.19 17.98 -1.73
CA ARG A 37 6.00 19.33 -1.25
C ARG A 37 7.36 19.99 -1.05
N HIS A 38 7.52 21.22 -1.52
CA HIS A 38 8.80 21.95 -1.43
C HIS A 38 9.97 21.17 -2.05
N ASP A 39 9.71 20.46 -3.16
CA ASP A 39 10.68 19.61 -3.86
C ASP A 39 11.22 18.47 -3.00
N LYS A 40 10.47 18.07 -1.97
CA LYS A 40 10.81 16.97 -1.07
C LYS A 40 9.73 15.92 -1.07
N ILE A 41 10.10 14.72 -0.63
CA ILE A 41 9.23 13.54 -0.62
C ILE A 41 8.83 13.22 0.81
N LEU A 42 7.53 12.99 1.01
CA LEU A 42 6.98 12.61 2.31
C LEU A 42 7.28 11.14 2.60
N MET A 43 7.91 10.88 3.73
CA MET A 43 8.24 9.53 4.19
C MET A 43 7.74 9.34 5.62
N ALA A 44 7.39 8.12 5.95
CA ALA A 44 6.94 7.73 7.27
C ALA A 44 7.80 6.60 7.81
N LYS A 45 8.17 6.69 9.09
CA LYS A 45 8.92 5.64 9.76
C LYS A 45 7.95 4.65 10.39
N ARG A 46 8.02 3.40 9.98
CA ARG A 46 7.09 2.37 10.44
C ARG A 46 7.21 2.14 11.95
N ASN A 47 6.07 2.07 12.61
CA ASN A 47 5.97 1.77 14.03
C ASN A 47 5.36 0.39 14.29
N ILE A 48 5.20 -0.43 13.24
CA ILE A 48 4.64 -1.76 13.31
C ILE A 48 5.47 -2.76 12.50
N ASN A 49 5.46 -4.01 12.90
CA ASN A 49 6.10 -5.07 12.13
C ASN A 49 5.24 -5.45 10.91
N PRO A 50 5.81 -5.92 9.82
CA PRO A 50 7.25 -6.04 9.57
C PRO A 50 7.93 -4.70 9.30
N ARG A 51 9.25 -4.69 9.37
CA ARG A 51 10.09 -3.54 9.06
C ARG A 51 9.87 -2.32 9.98
N LYS A 52 9.54 -2.58 11.25
CA LYS A 52 9.47 -1.49 12.23
C LYS A 52 10.79 -0.73 12.29
N GLY A 53 10.69 0.59 12.26
CA GLY A 53 11.87 1.47 12.30
C GLY A 53 12.43 1.86 10.94
N LEU A 54 11.89 1.31 9.84
CA LEU A 54 12.31 1.68 8.48
C LEU A 54 11.42 2.78 7.90
N TRP A 55 12.03 3.63 7.11
CA TRP A 55 11.33 4.70 6.41
C TRP A 55 10.71 4.16 5.11
N THR A 56 9.49 4.57 4.83
CA THR A 56 8.76 4.12 3.65
C THR A 56 7.83 5.21 3.15
N LEU A 57 7.39 5.05 1.90
CA LEU A 57 6.29 5.85 1.38
C LEU A 57 4.98 5.39 2.04
N PRO A 58 4.02 6.30 2.28
CA PRO A 58 2.73 5.87 2.81
C PRO A 58 2.03 4.94 1.82
N ALA A 59 1.63 3.77 2.30
CA ALA A 59 0.96 2.76 1.49
C ALA A 59 0.31 1.71 2.38
N GLY A 60 -0.72 1.07 1.87
CA GLY A 60 -1.39 -0.03 2.57
C GLY A 60 -2.35 -0.76 1.66
N PHE A 61 -3.03 -1.75 2.20
CA PHE A 61 -3.96 -2.55 1.42
C PHE A 61 -5.17 -1.74 0.97
N MET A 62 -5.49 -1.88 -0.32
CA MET A 62 -6.70 -1.31 -0.88
C MET A 62 -7.93 -1.99 -0.26
N GLU A 63 -8.96 -1.22 0.03
CA GLU A 63 -10.20 -1.75 0.55
C GLU A 63 -11.25 -1.91 -0.54
N ASN A 64 -12.26 -2.72 -0.25
CA ASN A 64 -13.38 -2.89 -1.18
C ASN A 64 -14.12 -1.58 -1.39
N ALA A 65 -14.67 -1.40 -2.58
CA ALA A 65 -15.50 -0.25 -2.94
C ALA A 65 -14.77 1.09 -2.99
N GLU A 66 -13.44 1.11 -2.98
CA GLU A 66 -12.68 2.32 -3.23
C GLU A 66 -11.91 2.20 -4.54
N THR A 67 -11.62 3.34 -5.16
CA THR A 67 -10.74 3.36 -6.33
C THR A 67 -9.28 3.29 -5.87
N LEU A 68 -8.38 2.99 -6.80
CA LEU A 68 -6.94 3.01 -6.50
C LEU A 68 -6.50 4.36 -5.93
N GLU A 69 -6.96 5.43 -6.54
CA GLU A 69 -6.63 6.79 -6.10
C GLU A 69 -7.18 7.09 -4.70
N GLU A 70 -8.44 6.74 -4.46
CA GLU A 70 -9.04 6.93 -3.14
C GLU A 70 -8.28 6.15 -2.06
N GLY A 71 -7.89 4.91 -2.36
CA GLY A 71 -7.12 4.08 -1.45
C GLY A 71 -5.76 4.68 -1.14
N ALA A 72 -5.05 5.17 -2.16
CA ALA A 72 -3.74 5.78 -1.98
C ALA A 72 -3.83 7.04 -1.10
N LEU A 73 -4.82 7.88 -1.32
CA LEU A 73 -5.01 9.10 -0.52
C LEU A 73 -5.46 8.78 0.91
N ARG A 74 -6.31 7.78 1.10
CA ARG A 74 -6.73 7.32 2.42
C ARG A 74 -5.55 6.80 3.23
N GLU A 75 -4.72 5.95 2.64
CA GLU A 75 -3.53 5.41 3.32
C GLU A 75 -2.55 6.53 3.68
N THR A 76 -2.38 7.50 2.80
CA THR A 76 -1.53 8.66 3.07
C THR A 76 -2.03 9.41 4.29
N PHE A 77 -3.33 9.66 4.38
CA PHE A 77 -3.92 10.35 5.52
C PHE A 77 -3.80 9.53 6.82
N GLU A 78 -4.09 8.23 6.76
CA GLU A 78 -4.02 7.36 7.93
C GLU A 78 -2.61 7.23 8.50
N GLU A 79 -1.60 7.23 7.65
CA GLU A 79 -0.22 7.04 8.08
C GLU A 79 0.53 8.32 8.38
N THR A 80 0.12 9.44 7.80
CA THR A 80 0.88 10.70 7.93
C THR A 80 0.05 11.90 8.37
N CYS A 81 -1.25 11.76 8.52
CA CYS A 81 -2.20 12.86 8.79
C CYS A 81 -2.24 13.90 7.67
N SER A 82 -1.69 13.60 6.51
CA SER A 82 -1.56 14.54 5.41
C SER A 82 -2.74 14.47 4.45
N LYS A 83 -3.13 15.62 3.94
CA LYS A 83 -4.08 15.71 2.83
C LYS A 83 -3.28 15.92 1.55
N ALA A 84 -3.60 15.15 0.54
CA ALA A 84 -2.89 15.18 -0.72
C ALA A 84 -3.86 15.18 -1.90
N GLU A 85 -3.36 15.62 -3.04
CA GLU A 85 -4.08 15.61 -4.31
C GLU A 85 -3.30 14.73 -5.29
N ALA A 86 -3.93 13.70 -5.82
CA ALA A 86 -3.29 12.83 -6.78
C ALA A 86 -3.13 13.54 -8.12
N ILE A 87 -1.93 13.42 -8.71
CA ILE A 87 -1.62 14.02 -10.01
C ILE A 87 -1.81 12.98 -11.10
N MET A 88 -1.15 11.82 -10.96
CA MET A 88 -1.16 10.78 -11.98
C MET A 88 -0.63 9.47 -11.40
N PRO A 89 -0.95 8.32 -12.04
CA PRO A 89 -0.26 7.08 -11.71
C PRO A 89 1.24 7.24 -11.93
N TYR A 90 2.03 6.76 -10.99
CA TYR A 90 3.48 6.88 -11.06
C TYR A 90 4.15 5.55 -11.42
N THR A 91 3.87 4.50 -10.65
CA THR A 91 4.46 3.18 -10.91
C THR A 91 3.55 2.07 -10.39
N MET A 92 3.63 0.93 -11.06
CA MET A 92 2.93 -0.28 -10.64
C MET A 92 3.88 -1.45 -10.84
N PHE A 93 3.97 -2.34 -9.85
CA PHE A 93 4.85 -3.50 -9.95
C PHE A 93 4.28 -4.67 -9.16
N SER A 94 4.71 -5.87 -9.54
CA SER A 94 4.27 -7.10 -8.91
C SER A 94 5.34 -7.66 -7.99
N LEU A 95 4.89 -8.20 -6.86
CA LEU A 95 5.74 -8.93 -5.91
C LEU A 95 5.15 -10.34 -5.78
N PRO A 96 5.43 -11.24 -6.75
CA PRO A 96 4.79 -12.57 -6.77
C PRO A 96 5.18 -13.45 -5.60
N HIS A 97 6.34 -13.25 -5.00
CA HIS A 97 6.79 -14.03 -3.85
C HIS A 97 5.95 -13.80 -2.58
N ILE A 98 5.23 -12.69 -2.51
CA ILE A 98 4.31 -12.39 -1.41
C ILE A 98 2.89 -12.16 -1.89
N ASN A 99 2.60 -12.45 -3.16
CA ASN A 99 1.28 -12.31 -3.76
C ASN A 99 0.69 -10.91 -3.59
N GLN A 100 1.46 -9.89 -3.98
CA GLN A 100 1.03 -8.50 -3.92
C GLN A 100 1.31 -7.77 -5.22
N ILE A 101 0.45 -6.79 -5.49
CA ILE A 101 0.64 -5.82 -6.57
C ILE A 101 0.64 -4.45 -5.90
N HIS A 102 1.67 -3.65 -6.18
CA HIS A 102 1.81 -2.31 -5.61
C HIS A 102 1.55 -1.27 -6.68
N MET A 103 0.71 -0.28 -6.36
CA MET A 103 0.41 0.84 -7.22
C MET A 103 0.65 2.13 -6.46
N PHE A 104 1.52 3.00 -6.98
CA PHE A 104 1.82 4.29 -6.38
C PHE A 104 1.39 5.44 -7.29
N TYR A 105 0.77 6.44 -6.69
CA TYR A 105 0.40 7.67 -7.35
C TYR A 105 1.39 8.77 -7.02
N LEU A 106 1.69 9.59 -8.03
CA LEU A 106 2.38 10.85 -7.79
C LEU A 106 1.34 11.83 -7.26
N ALA A 107 1.64 12.50 -6.16
CA ALA A 107 0.70 13.39 -5.50
C ALA A 107 1.38 14.64 -4.96
N ASN A 108 0.60 15.70 -4.79
CA ASN A 108 1.05 16.91 -4.10
C ASN A 108 0.40 16.99 -2.74
N LEU A 109 1.17 17.31 -1.72
CA LEU A 109 0.60 17.65 -0.42
C LEU A 109 -0.08 19.01 -0.51
N LEU A 110 -1.25 19.13 0.11
CA LEU A 110 -2.03 20.36 0.08
C LEU A 110 -1.58 21.36 1.14
N ASP A 111 -0.90 20.91 2.19
CA ASP A 111 -0.39 21.74 3.26
C ASP A 111 0.79 21.06 3.95
N ASP A 112 1.30 21.68 5.02
CA ASP A 112 2.41 21.14 5.81
C ASP A 112 1.94 20.43 7.09
N ASN A 113 0.66 20.07 7.17
CA ASN A 113 0.08 19.39 8.32
C ASN A 113 0.29 17.87 8.22
N TYR A 114 1.47 17.41 8.55
CA TYR A 114 1.77 15.99 8.66
C TYR A 114 2.39 15.70 10.02
N GLY A 115 2.27 14.47 10.46
CA GLY A 115 2.81 14.11 11.77
C GLY A 115 2.64 12.63 12.08
N PRO A 116 3.19 12.17 13.20
CA PRO A 116 3.15 10.78 13.58
C PRO A 116 1.73 10.28 13.84
N THR A 117 1.54 8.98 13.64
CA THR A 117 0.28 8.28 13.88
C THR A 117 0.58 7.01 14.67
N VAL A 118 -0.45 6.21 14.93
CA VAL A 118 -0.26 4.90 15.59
C VAL A 118 0.66 4.00 14.77
N GLU A 119 0.56 4.07 13.44
CA GLU A 119 1.33 3.22 12.54
C GLU A 119 2.69 3.81 12.13
N SER A 120 2.90 5.10 12.38
CA SER A 120 4.11 5.82 11.96
C SER A 120 4.68 6.61 13.14
N SER A 121 5.86 6.24 13.59
CA SER A 121 6.50 6.92 14.72
C SER A 121 7.03 8.30 14.37
N GLU A 122 7.44 8.49 13.11
CA GLU A 122 7.94 9.75 12.59
C GLU A 122 7.45 9.95 11.16
N VAL A 123 7.20 11.20 10.79
CA VAL A 123 6.79 11.57 9.43
C VAL A 123 7.57 12.82 9.05
N GLU A 124 8.31 12.78 7.96
CA GLU A 124 9.15 13.89 7.52
C GLU A 124 9.23 14.01 6.01
N LEU A 125 9.60 15.20 5.55
CA LEU A 125 9.91 15.45 4.15
C LEU A 125 11.42 15.26 3.95
N PHE A 126 11.78 14.47 2.95
CA PHE A 126 13.17 14.21 2.60
C PHE A 126 13.50 14.75 1.22
N SER A 127 14.67 15.36 1.07
CA SER A 127 15.20 15.61 -0.27
C SER A 127 15.52 14.27 -0.92
N PRO A 128 15.35 14.11 -2.24
CA PRO A 128 15.61 12.81 -2.89
C PRO A 128 16.99 12.24 -2.60
N GLU A 129 18.01 13.07 -2.48
CA GLU A 129 19.38 12.62 -2.20
C GLU A 129 19.57 12.14 -0.76
N ASP A 130 18.66 12.47 0.15
CA ASP A 130 18.75 12.06 1.57
C ASP A 130 17.99 10.76 1.86
N ILE A 131 17.33 10.19 0.86
CA ILE A 131 16.56 8.96 1.03
C ILE A 131 17.49 7.75 1.01
N LEU A 132 17.36 6.89 2.02
CA LEU A 132 18.12 5.64 2.11
C LEU A 132 17.34 4.54 1.37
N TRP A 133 17.67 4.35 0.11
CA TRP A 133 16.93 3.46 -0.78
C TRP A 133 16.99 1.98 -0.42
N ASP A 134 17.91 1.58 0.44
CA ASP A 134 18.06 0.19 0.88
C ASP A 134 17.26 -0.15 2.14
N GLU A 135 16.49 0.78 2.64
CA GLU A 135 15.67 0.60 3.84
C GLU A 135 14.20 0.37 3.52
#